data_cfeaa61486f806930b8b238d644aca88
#
_entry.id   cfeaa61486f806930b8b238d644aca88
#
_cell.length_a   1.000
_cell.length_b   1.000
_cell.length_c   1.000
_cell.angle_alpha   90.00
_cell.angle_beta   90.00
_cell.angle_gamma   90.00
#
_symmetry.space_group_name_H-M   'P 1'
#
loop_
_entity.id
_entity.type
_entity.pdbx_description
1 polymer ?
#
loop_
_entity_poly.entity_id
_entity_poly.type
_entity_poly.pdbx_seq_one_letter_code
_entity_poly.pdbx_strand_id
1 'polypeptide(L)'
;MNTLLWDPRTRKQLLKIKDVAMRKRIYEEAQCLVSFPACQGVRRLVNHRCGYRLRVGDYRVLFDYDGVVKIVSIEEVRKRDEHTY
;
A
#
# COMPACT_ATOMS: atom_id res chain seq x y z
N MET A 1 -1.83 14.59 -10.08
CA MET A 1 -1.23 13.76 -9.03
C MET A 1 -2.25 13.42 -7.96
N ASN A 2 -2.12 12.24 -7.38
CA ASN A 2 -3.02 11.82 -6.32
C ASN A 2 -2.53 12.27 -4.95
N THR A 3 -3.46 12.44 -4.03
CA THR A 3 -3.15 12.65 -2.61
C THR A 3 -3.12 11.29 -1.93
N LEU A 4 -2.07 11.02 -1.16
CA LEU A 4 -1.96 9.78 -0.39
C LEU A 4 -2.45 10.02 1.02
N LEU A 5 -3.41 9.21 1.45
CA LEU A 5 -3.91 9.25 2.83
C LEU A 5 -3.54 7.93 3.50
N TRP A 6 -2.71 8.02 4.54
CA TRP A 6 -2.32 6.87 5.34
C TRP A 6 -3.29 6.74 6.52
N ASP A 7 -4.01 5.62 6.57
CA ASP A 7 -4.84 5.31 7.73
C ASP A 7 -3.95 5.27 8.98
N PRO A 8 -4.39 5.84 10.10
CA PRO A 8 -3.57 5.80 11.33
C PRO A 8 -3.17 4.40 11.76
N ARG A 9 -4.03 3.40 11.55
CA ARG A 9 -3.70 2.00 11.84
C ARG A 9 -2.60 1.48 10.94
N THR A 10 -2.60 1.91 9.67
CA THR A 10 -1.58 1.53 8.71
C THR A 10 -0.22 2.10 9.11
N ARG A 11 -0.20 3.34 9.58
CA ARG A 11 1.03 3.96 10.08
C ARG A 11 1.59 3.19 11.26
N LYS A 12 0.72 2.72 12.16
CA LYS A 12 1.15 1.88 13.29
C LYS A 12 1.71 0.54 12.81
N GLN A 13 1.06 -0.07 11.82
CA GLN A 13 1.55 -1.31 11.24
C GLN A 13 2.95 -1.13 10.65
N LEU A 14 3.16 -0.04 9.92
CA LEU A 14 4.45 0.27 9.33
C LEU A 14 5.52 0.43 10.41
N LEU A 15 5.20 1.15 11.49
CA LEU A 15 6.15 1.40 12.59
C LEU A 15 6.50 0.14 13.37
N LYS A 16 5.66 -0.90 13.31
CA LYS A 16 5.95 -2.19 13.97
C LYS A 16 6.95 -3.04 13.21
N ILE A 17 7.27 -2.70 11.98
CA ILE A 17 8.26 -3.43 11.20
C ILE A 17 9.63 -3.12 11.79
N LYS A 18 10.29 -4.17 12.32
CA LYS A 18 11.57 -4.01 13.02
C LYS A 18 12.73 -3.71 12.07
N ASP A 19 12.65 -4.22 10.84
CA ASP A 19 13.66 -3.95 9.83
C ASP A 19 13.49 -2.52 9.33
N VAL A 20 14.35 -1.63 9.78
CA VAL A 20 14.28 -0.20 9.46
C VAL A 20 14.44 0.04 7.96
N ALA A 21 15.33 -0.71 7.31
CA ALA A 21 15.53 -0.58 5.86
C ALA A 21 14.27 -0.96 5.09
N MET A 22 13.61 -2.04 5.49
CA MET A 22 12.38 -2.47 4.84
C MET A 22 11.24 -1.47 5.09
N ARG A 23 11.13 -0.97 6.32
CA ARG A 23 10.12 0.03 6.65
C ARG A 23 10.27 1.28 5.79
N LYS A 24 11.49 1.75 5.63
CA LYS A 24 11.81 2.90 4.79
C LYS A 24 11.49 2.61 3.32
N ARG A 25 11.85 1.43 2.86
CA ARG A 25 11.58 1.01 1.48
C ARG A 25 10.08 0.99 1.19
N ILE A 26 9.28 0.44 2.11
CA ILE A 26 7.82 0.41 1.94
C ILE A 26 7.27 1.82 1.80
N TYR A 27 7.70 2.72 2.68
CA TYR A 27 7.25 4.10 2.64
C TYR A 27 7.63 4.77 1.33
N GLU A 28 8.87 4.63 0.91
CA GLU A 28 9.37 5.26 -0.33
C GLU A 28 8.68 4.69 -1.58
N GLU A 29 8.51 3.38 -1.65
CA GLU A 29 7.86 2.79 -2.81
C GLU A 29 6.37 3.11 -2.85
N ALA A 30 5.72 3.27 -1.70
CA ALA A 30 4.34 3.69 -1.65
C ALA A 30 4.13 5.10 -2.23
N GLN A 31 5.18 5.93 -2.25
CA GLN A 31 5.09 7.27 -2.84
C GLN A 31 4.79 7.22 -4.33
N CYS A 32 5.09 6.11 -5.01
CA CYS A 32 4.76 5.97 -6.44
C CYS A 32 3.26 6.04 -6.69
N LEU A 33 2.44 5.81 -5.66
CA LEU A 33 0.99 5.85 -5.79
C LEU A 33 0.45 7.26 -6.05
N VAL A 34 1.26 8.30 -5.88
CA VAL A 34 0.87 9.66 -6.30
C VAL A 34 0.67 9.70 -7.82
N SER A 35 1.32 8.81 -8.55
CA SER A 35 1.19 8.71 -10.01
C SER A 35 0.24 7.58 -10.44
N PHE A 36 -0.35 6.86 -9.48
CA PHE A 36 -1.28 5.78 -9.84
C PHE A 36 -2.39 6.31 -10.77
N PRO A 37 -2.78 5.57 -11.82
CA PRO A 37 -2.43 4.19 -12.14
C PRO A 37 -1.09 4.00 -12.87
N ALA A 38 -0.33 5.06 -13.11
CA ALA A 38 0.96 4.97 -13.80
C ALA A 38 2.09 4.58 -12.85
N CYS A 39 1.98 3.40 -12.24
CA CYS A 39 3.04 2.86 -11.39
C CYS A 39 3.08 1.34 -11.50
N GLN A 40 4.27 0.78 -11.19
CA GLN A 40 4.51 -0.65 -11.30
C GLN A 40 4.29 -1.34 -9.96
N GLY A 41 4.13 -2.67 -10.00
CA GLY A 41 3.98 -3.46 -8.79
C GLY A 41 2.58 -3.46 -8.20
N VAL A 42 1.64 -2.80 -8.86
CA VAL A 42 0.24 -2.73 -8.41
C VAL A 42 -0.59 -3.80 -9.11
N ARG A 43 -1.45 -4.45 -8.34
CA ARG A 43 -2.40 -5.42 -8.87
C ARG A 43 -3.78 -5.15 -8.30
N ARG A 44 -4.81 -5.31 -9.13
CA ARG A 44 -6.18 -5.20 -8.67
C ARG A 44 -6.57 -6.45 -7.89
N LEU A 45 -7.29 -6.25 -6.79
CA LEU A 45 -7.79 -7.35 -5.97
C LEU A 45 -9.26 -7.61 -6.27
N VAL A 46 -9.62 -8.89 -6.27
CA VAL A 46 -10.99 -9.34 -6.51
C VAL A 46 -11.52 -9.93 -5.21
N ASN A 47 -12.77 -9.60 -4.87
CA ASN A 47 -13.42 -10.09 -3.66
C ASN A 47 -12.63 -9.78 -2.38
N HIS A 48 -12.03 -8.60 -2.33
CA HIS A 48 -11.27 -8.14 -1.19
C HIS A 48 -11.80 -6.78 -0.76
N ARG A 49 -11.65 -6.47 0.53
CA ARG A 49 -12.07 -5.19 1.10
C ARG A 49 -11.40 -4.01 0.40
N CYS A 50 -10.11 -4.15 0.10
CA CYS A 50 -9.36 -3.13 -0.64
C CYS A 50 -9.32 -3.48 -2.12
N GLY A 51 -9.31 -2.46 -2.98
CA GLY A 51 -9.35 -2.68 -4.42
C GLY A 51 -8.00 -3.02 -5.04
N TYR A 52 -6.89 -2.66 -4.39
CA TYR A 52 -5.57 -2.77 -5.00
C TYR A 52 -4.51 -3.14 -3.97
N ARG A 53 -3.39 -3.69 -4.47
CA ARG A 53 -2.21 -3.92 -3.66
C ARG A 53 -0.96 -3.48 -4.39
N LEU A 54 -0.02 -2.92 -3.64
CA LEU A 54 1.34 -2.64 -4.09
C LEU A 54 2.27 -3.65 -3.42
N ARG A 55 3.06 -4.36 -4.21
CA ARG A 55 4.02 -5.30 -3.66
C ARG A 55 5.36 -4.61 -3.42
N VAL A 56 5.88 -4.75 -2.21
CA VAL A 56 7.20 -4.23 -1.82
C VAL A 56 7.96 -5.34 -1.11
N GLY A 57 8.84 -6.03 -1.82
CA GLY A 57 9.55 -7.19 -1.24
C GLY A 57 8.57 -8.23 -0.74
N ASP A 58 8.70 -8.58 0.53
CA ASP A 58 7.81 -9.56 1.19
C ASP A 58 6.57 -8.91 1.80
N TYR A 59 6.34 -7.63 1.53
CA TYR A 59 5.20 -6.91 2.08
C TYR A 59 4.24 -6.50 0.99
N ARG A 60 3.00 -6.26 1.40
CA ARG A 60 1.94 -5.74 0.54
C ARG A 60 1.33 -4.53 1.17
N VAL A 61 1.15 -3.50 0.37
CA VAL A 61 0.45 -2.28 0.77
C VAL A 61 -0.92 -2.32 0.10
N LEU A 62 -1.96 -2.43 0.91
CA LEU A 62 -3.33 -2.50 0.41
C LEU A 62 -3.94 -1.11 0.42
N PHE A 63 -4.57 -0.74 -0.68
CA PHE A 63 -5.11 0.61 -0.82
C PHE A 63 -6.34 0.63 -1.71
N ASP A 64 -7.10 1.71 -1.59
CA ASP A 64 -8.19 2.04 -2.48
C ASP A 64 -7.90 3.34 -3.19
N TYR A 65 -8.55 3.52 -4.33
CA TYR A 65 -8.33 4.70 -5.17
C TYR A 65 -9.66 5.29 -5.59
N ASP A 66 -9.82 6.59 -5.36
CA ASP A 66 -10.94 7.36 -5.89
C ASP A 66 -10.40 8.27 -6.99
N GLY A 67 -10.70 7.92 -8.24
CA GLY A 67 -10.18 8.66 -9.40
C GLY A 67 -10.88 9.99 -9.65
N VAL A 68 -12.03 10.23 -9.02
CA VAL A 68 -12.75 11.50 -9.16
C VAL A 68 -12.07 12.60 -8.36
N VAL A 69 -11.79 12.31 -7.08
CA VAL A 69 -11.13 13.27 -6.19
C VAL A 69 -9.62 13.08 -6.12
N LYS A 70 -9.09 12.09 -6.82
CA LYS A 70 -7.65 11.79 -6.88
C LYS A 70 -7.05 11.50 -5.51
N ILE A 71 -7.68 10.60 -4.77
CA ILE A 71 -7.21 10.18 -3.45
C ILE A 71 -6.89 8.69 -3.47
N VAL A 72 -5.70 8.36 -2.97
CA VAL A 72 -5.29 6.99 -2.68
C VAL A 72 -5.34 6.80 -1.17
N SER A 73 -6.19 5.90 -0.71
CA SER A 73 -6.34 5.59 0.71
C SER A 73 -5.53 4.34 1.03
N ILE A 74 -4.42 4.51 1.74
CA ILE A 74 -3.55 3.39 2.12
C ILE A 74 -4.08 2.82 3.42
N GLU A 75 -4.59 1.59 3.35
CA GLU A 75 -5.40 1.01 4.41
C GLU A 75 -4.72 -0.06 5.22
N GLU A 76 -3.73 -0.74 4.65
CA GLU A 76 -3.09 -1.84 5.35
C GLU A 76 -1.70 -2.12 4.79
N VAL A 77 -0.76 -2.43 5.68
CA VAL A 77 0.56 -2.96 5.33
C VAL A 77 0.66 -4.34 5.95
N ARG A 78 0.84 -5.37 5.12
CA ARG A 78 0.91 -6.76 5.56
C ARG A 78 2.15 -7.43 5.04
N LYS A 79 2.76 -8.23 5.90
CA LYS A 79 3.81 -9.13 5.45
C LYS A 79 3.18 -10.25 4.62
N ARG A 80 3.83 -10.61 3.52
CA ARG A 80 3.39 -11.74 2.72
C ARG A 80 3.51 -13.00 3.54
N ASP A 81 2.40 -13.71 3.63
CA ASP A 81 2.29 -14.97 4.34
C ASP A 81 1.73 -15.97 3.35
N GLU A 82 2.23 -17.20 3.39
CA GLU A 82 1.73 -18.26 2.52
C GLU A 82 0.25 -18.59 2.75
N HIS A 83 -0.31 -18.14 3.85
CA HIS A 83 -1.74 -18.31 4.16
C HIS A 83 -2.57 -17.09 3.80
N THR A 84 -1.97 -16.09 3.20
CA THR A 84 -2.69 -14.89 2.78
C THR A 84 -3.35 -15.16 1.44
N TYR A 85 -4.63 -15.11 1.38
CA TYR A 85 -5.45 -15.40 0.21
C TYR A 85 -5.66 -16.88 -0.01
#